data_2afe920731b2e7d0b064d5969900f170
#
_entry.id   2afe920731b2e7d0b064d5969900f170
#
_cell.length_a   1.000
_cell.length_b   1.000
_cell.length_c   1.000
_cell.angle_alpha   90.00
_cell.angle_beta   90.00
_cell.angle_gamma   90.00
#
_symmetry.space_group_name_H-M   'P 1'
#
loop_
_entity.id
_entity.type
_entity.pdbx_description
1 polymer ?
#
loop_
_entity_poly.entity_id
_entity_poly.type
_entity_poly.pdbx_seq_one_letter_code
_entity_poly.pdbx_strand_id
1 'polypeptide(L)'
;MGRHIVRRLAKDGFNLRVVVRRPNEALFLKTAGRTGQIELVQGNIRDEASSRAALAGASAVINAVGILYEAGPQKFDAVQSAGAARLATLAAELGIDRFIQISAIGADAGSASAYARSKAEGEDAILAACPQAHILRPSIVVGPEDDFFNRFATMAQIAPALPLIGGGLTRYQPVSVFDVARAVAACLAHAPSGIYELGGPQIYSFRELMELMLDKIDKRRVLVPLPFAAAGMLAQFGRVLPKPPLTPDQVILLRSDNVVGENMPDLAALGIEATPIAALLDSYLGRYRGAAKAV
;
A
#
# COMPACT_ATOMS: atom_id res chain seq x y z
N MET A 1 -4.94 3.49 1.87
CA MET A 1 -5.39 2.09 1.95
C MET A 1 -6.23 1.84 3.21
N GLY A 2 -5.72 1.90 4.44
CA GLY A 2 -6.45 1.55 5.69
C GLY A 2 -7.84 2.18 5.81
N ARG A 3 -8.03 3.46 5.45
CA ARG A 3 -9.36 4.09 5.47
C ARG A 3 -10.39 3.40 4.57
N HIS A 4 -9.98 2.85 3.44
CA HIS A 4 -10.89 2.16 2.52
C HIS A 4 -11.24 0.76 3.03
N ILE A 5 -10.29 0.09 3.70
CA ILE A 5 -10.55 -1.16 4.43
C ILE A 5 -11.57 -0.91 5.54
N VAL A 6 -11.36 0.12 6.37
CA VAL A 6 -12.32 0.51 7.43
C VAL A 6 -13.71 0.79 6.86
N ARG A 7 -13.81 1.60 5.80
CA ARG A 7 -15.09 1.91 5.15
C ARG A 7 -15.80 0.67 4.62
N ARG A 8 -15.04 -0.23 3.98
CA ARG A 8 -15.59 -1.48 3.45
C ARG A 8 -16.13 -2.36 4.56
N LEU A 9 -15.34 -2.63 5.59
CA LEU A 9 -15.73 -3.51 6.67
C LEU A 9 -16.85 -2.92 7.53
N ALA A 10 -16.88 -1.60 7.74
CA ALA A 10 -18.00 -0.95 8.41
C ALA A 10 -19.30 -1.11 7.62
N LYS A 11 -19.25 -0.96 6.28
CA LYS A 11 -20.40 -1.20 5.39
C LYS A 11 -20.86 -2.66 5.45
N ASP A 12 -19.93 -3.61 5.59
CA ASP A 12 -20.23 -5.04 5.70
C ASP A 12 -20.75 -5.43 7.12
N GLY A 13 -20.87 -4.46 8.04
CA GLY A 13 -21.47 -4.65 9.37
C GLY A 13 -20.51 -5.01 10.50
N PHE A 14 -19.19 -5.05 10.25
CA PHE A 14 -18.20 -5.35 11.30
C PHE A 14 -18.06 -4.22 12.31
N ASN A 15 -17.91 -4.57 13.59
CA ASN A 15 -17.44 -3.64 14.61
C ASN A 15 -15.91 -3.54 14.54
N LEU A 16 -15.39 -2.31 14.50
CA LEU A 16 -14.00 -2.06 14.17
C LEU A 16 -13.29 -1.32 15.30
N ARG A 17 -12.19 -1.89 15.79
CA ARG A 17 -11.20 -1.17 16.58
C ARG A 17 -10.05 -0.76 15.67
N VAL A 18 -9.96 0.52 15.38
CA VAL A 18 -8.95 1.09 14.47
C VAL A 18 -7.81 1.65 15.29
N VAL A 19 -6.68 0.96 15.24
CA VAL A 19 -5.48 1.30 16.01
C VAL A 19 -4.62 2.26 15.20
N VAL A 20 -4.38 3.45 15.73
CA VAL A 20 -3.60 4.50 15.09
C VAL A 20 -2.67 5.19 16.09
N ARG A 21 -1.58 5.77 15.61
CA ARG A 21 -0.64 6.49 16.48
C ARG A 21 -1.23 7.80 17.05
N ARG A 22 -2.14 8.43 16.31
CA ARG A 22 -2.76 9.72 16.63
C ARG A 22 -4.26 9.66 16.35
N PRO A 23 -5.07 9.24 17.31
CA PRO A 23 -6.52 9.09 17.12
C PRO A 23 -7.22 10.36 16.64
N ASN A 24 -6.78 11.53 17.09
CA ASN A 24 -7.38 12.82 16.70
C ASN A 24 -7.25 13.10 15.19
N GLU A 25 -6.19 12.61 14.53
CA GLU A 25 -6.00 12.74 13.09
C GLU A 25 -6.87 11.74 12.28
N ALA A 26 -7.48 10.77 12.95
CA ALA A 26 -8.28 9.71 12.35
C ALA A 26 -9.79 9.83 12.61
N LEU A 27 -10.27 10.91 13.22
CA LEU A 27 -11.68 11.11 13.59
C LEU A 27 -12.64 10.99 12.39
N PHE A 28 -12.17 11.33 11.19
CA PHE A 28 -12.93 11.16 9.95
C PHE A 28 -13.35 9.71 9.66
N LEU A 29 -12.71 8.73 10.28
CA LEU A 29 -13.09 7.32 10.13
C LEU A 29 -14.38 6.99 10.85
N LYS A 30 -14.73 7.69 11.92
CA LYS A 30 -15.97 7.46 12.66
C LYS A 30 -17.23 7.68 11.82
N THR A 31 -17.14 8.54 10.79
CA THR A 31 -18.26 8.81 9.87
C THR A 31 -18.46 7.71 8.83
N ALA A 32 -17.58 6.72 8.77
CA ALA A 32 -17.68 5.61 7.82
C ALA A 32 -18.63 4.49 8.27
N GLY A 33 -19.07 4.49 9.53
CA GLY A 33 -19.93 3.48 10.11
C GLY A 33 -21.07 4.10 10.95
N ARG A 34 -21.84 3.24 11.61
CA ARG A 34 -22.88 3.63 12.55
C ARG A 34 -22.26 4.14 13.86
N THR A 35 -23.04 4.84 14.67
CA THR A 35 -22.62 5.27 16.00
C THR A 35 -22.19 4.06 16.84
N GLY A 36 -20.98 4.13 17.42
CA GLY A 36 -20.41 3.05 18.21
C GLY A 36 -19.73 1.92 17.44
N GLN A 37 -19.89 1.84 16.11
CA GLN A 37 -19.34 0.76 15.29
C GLN A 37 -17.82 0.87 15.10
N ILE A 38 -17.27 2.08 15.12
CA ILE A 38 -15.83 2.33 14.91
C ILE A 38 -15.24 2.98 16.15
N GLU A 39 -14.38 2.22 16.83
CA GLU A 39 -13.57 2.68 17.96
C GLU A 39 -12.18 3.08 17.45
N LEU A 40 -11.70 4.27 17.82
CA LEU A 40 -10.33 4.71 17.55
C LEU A 40 -9.50 4.55 18.81
N VAL A 41 -8.44 3.75 18.72
CA VAL A 41 -7.53 3.46 19.83
C VAL A 41 -6.13 3.91 19.50
N GLN A 42 -5.44 4.51 20.46
CA GLN A 42 -4.03 4.82 20.31
C GLN A 42 -3.20 3.54 20.42
N GLY A 43 -2.30 3.32 19.46
CA GLY A 43 -1.37 2.19 19.53
C GLY A 43 -0.18 2.37 18.60
N ASN A 44 0.86 1.60 18.86
CA ASN A 44 2.09 1.61 18.10
C ASN A 44 2.58 0.17 17.93
N ILE A 45 2.67 -0.30 16.69
CA ILE A 45 3.10 -1.67 16.37
C ILE A 45 4.49 -2.03 16.94
N ARG A 46 5.31 -1.03 17.26
CA ARG A 46 6.63 -1.19 17.88
C ARG A 46 6.58 -1.34 19.42
N ASP A 47 5.43 -1.12 20.03
CA ASP A 47 5.20 -1.23 21.47
C ASP A 47 4.29 -2.42 21.76
N GLU A 48 4.79 -3.35 22.57
CA GLU A 48 4.08 -4.60 22.85
C GLU A 48 2.85 -4.37 23.73
N ALA A 49 2.95 -3.53 24.74
CA ALA A 49 1.85 -3.31 25.67
C ALA A 49 0.65 -2.68 24.96
N SER A 50 0.90 -1.67 24.10
CA SER A 50 -0.15 -1.05 23.30
C SER A 50 -0.72 -2.00 22.23
N SER A 51 0.10 -2.86 21.64
CA SER A 51 -0.35 -3.87 20.67
C SER A 51 -1.23 -4.92 21.36
N ARG A 52 -0.83 -5.43 22.52
CA ARG A 52 -1.60 -6.40 23.30
C ARG A 52 -2.96 -5.82 23.74
N ALA A 53 -2.97 -4.58 24.25
CA ALA A 53 -4.20 -3.89 24.62
C ALA A 53 -5.13 -3.68 23.41
N ALA A 54 -4.57 -3.37 22.25
CA ALA A 54 -5.33 -3.20 21.01
C ALA A 54 -5.98 -4.50 20.52
N LEU A 55 -5.34 -5.65 20.73
CA LEU A 55 -5.83 -6.97 20.31
C LEU A 55 -6.83 -7.58 21.29
N ALA A 56 -6.90 -7.12 22.54
CA ALA A 56 -7.76 -7.70 23.56
C ALA A 56 -9.23 -7.75 23.13
N GLY A 57 -9.82 -8.96 23.08
CA GLY A 57 -11.20 -9.20 22.66
C GLY A 57 -11.48 -9.05 21.17
N ALA A 58 -10.44 -8.92 20.34
CA ALA A 58 -10.60 -8.94 18.89
C ALA A 58 -10.79 -10.38 18.39
N SER A 59 -11.61 -10.56 17.34
CA SER A 59 -11.82 -11.85 16.66
C SER A 59 -11.02 -11.98 15.37
N ALA A 60 -10.43 -10.88 14.90
CA ALA A 60 -9.57 -10.85 13.72
C ALA A 60 -8.59 -9.68 13.79
N VAL A 61 -7.46 -9.81 13.13
CA VAL A 61 -6.42 -8.79 13.01
C VAL A 61 -6.18 -8.47 11.53
N ILE A 62 -6.17 -7.18 11.21
CA ILE A 62 -5.78 -6.70 9.88
C ILE A 62 -4.60 -5.75 10.06
N ASN A 63 -3.41 -6.21 9.72
CA ASN A 63 -2.22 -5.39 9.77
C ASN A 63 -2.01 -4.66 8.43
N ALA A 64 -2.41 -3.39 8.39
CA ALA A 64 -2.18 -2.50 7.27
C ALA A 64 -1.05 -1.49 7.53
N VAL A 65 -0.21 -1.74 8.54
CA VAL A 65 0.92 -0.87 8.89
C VAL A 65 2.08 -1.14 7.94
N GLY A 66 2.61 -0.09 7.36
CA GLY A 66 3.79 -0.13 6.51
C GLY A 66 4.38 1.26 6.31
N ILE A 67 5.64 1.31 5.98
CA ILE A 67 6.37 2.53 5.64
C ILE A 67 7.06 2.35 4.28
N LEU A 68 7.17 3.42 3.49
CA LEU A 68 7.83 3.40 2.18
C LEU A 68 9.27 3.90 2.23
N TYR A 69 9.67 4.50 3.33
CA TYR A 69 11.04 4.95 3.61
C TYR A 69 11.23 5.05 5.13
N GLU A 70 12.47 4.99 5.54
CA GLU A 70 12.85 5.11 6.95
C GLU A 70 12.97 6.56 7.40
N ALA A 71 12.43 6.87 8.57
CA ALA A 71 12.54 8.20 9.20
C ALA A 71 12.56 8.09 10.73
N GLY A 72 13.63 8.57 11.35
CA GLY A 72 13.81 8.47 12.80
C GLY A 72 13.63 7.03 13.30
N PRO A 73 12.77 6.79 14.31
CA PRO A 73 12.53 5.45 14.83
C PRO A 73 11.66 4.56 13.94
N GLN A 74 11.13 5.07 12.81
CA GLN A 74 10.40 4.29 11.83
C GLN A 74 11.41 3.62 10.90
N LYS A 75 11.87 2.42 11.29
CA LYS A 75 12.78 1.57 10.50
C LYS A 75 11.99 0.44 9.87
N PHE A 76 12.44 -0.05 8.72
CA PHE A 76 11.79 -1.17 8.03
C PHE A 76 11.72 -2.40 8.92
N ASP A 77 12.83 -2.79 9.52
CA ASP A 77 12.90 -3.89 10.45
C ASP A 77 11.95 -3.71 11.64
N ALA A 78 12.00 -2.56 12.33
CA ALA A 78 11.19 -2.30 13.51
C ALA A 78 9.68 -2.27 13.25
N VAL A 79 9.25 -1.91 12.03
CA VAL A 79 7.83 -1.74 11.69
C VAL A 79 7.30 -2.92 10.89
N GLN A 80 8.01 -3.37 9.86
CA GLN A 80 7.51 -4.34 8.87
C GLN A 80 7.90 -5.77 9.20
N SER A 81 9.07 -5.99 9.84
CA SER A 81 9.52 -7.30 10.31
C SER A 81 9.11 -7.50 11.78
N ALA A 82 9.83 -6.91 12.75
CA ALA A 82 9.59 -7.10 14.18
C ALA A 82 8.18 -6.67 14.64
N GLY A 83 7.64 -5.59 14.06
CA GLY A 83 6.28 -5.13 14.37
C GLY A 83 5.20 -6.14 13.92
N ALA A 84 5.35 -6.69 12.72
CA ALA A 84 4.44 -7.68 12.18
C ALA A 84 4.54 -9.01 12.96
N ALA A 85 5.77 -9.46 13.24
CA ALA A 85 6.04 -10.63 14.06
C ALA A 85 5.37 -10.52 15.45
N ARG A 86 5.53 -9.38 16.12
CA ARG A 86 4.91 -9.10 17.42
C ARG A 86 3.39 -9.22 17.37
N LEU A 87 2.75 -8.60 16.35
CA LEU A 87 1.29 -8.70 16.23
C LEU A 87 0.83 -10.13 16.01
N ALA A 88 1.55 -10.92 15.22
CA ALA A 88 1.20 -12.31 14.97
C ALA A 88 1.37 -13.19 16.22
N THR A 89 2.49 -13.02 16.94
CA THR A 89 2.72 -13.72 18.22
C THR A 89 1.62 -13.39 19.23
N LEU A 90 1.29 -12.11 19.40
CA LEU A 90 0.23 -11.68 20.30
C LEU A 90 -1.16 -12.19 19.87
N ALA A 91 -1.43 -12.24 18.57
CA ALA A 91 -2.68 -12.79 18.04
C ALA A 91 -2.79 -14.29 18.40
N ALA A 92 -1.73 -15.07 18.18
CA ALA A 92 -1.69 -16.47 18.51
C ALA A 92 -1.86 -16.71 20.02
N GLU A 93 -1.18 -15.95 20.89
CA GLU A 93 -1.33 -16.02 22.36
C GLU A 93 -2.76 -15.72 22.83
N LEU A 94 -3.46 -14.84 22.13
CA LEU A 94 -4.84 -14.45 22.44
C LEU A 94 -5.90 -15.32 21.74
N GLY A 95 -5.49 -16.36 21.00
CA GLY A 95 -6.39 -17.26 20.28
C GLY A 95 -7.10 -16.60 19.09
N ILE A 96 -6.46 -15.61 18.44
CA ILE A 96 -7.01 -14.93 17.27
C ILE A 96 -6.48 -15.60 16.00
N ASP A 97 -7.26 -16.49 15.41
CA ASP A 97 -6.86 -17.30 14.25
C ASP A 97 -6.93 -16.53 12.92
N ARG A 98 -7.73 -15.46 12.85
CA ARG A 98 -7.94 -14.67 11.63
C ARG A 98 -6.96 -13.52 11.56
N PHE A 99 -5.86 -13.72 10.86
CA PHE A 99 -4.83 -12.70 10.66
C PHE A 99 -4.70 -12.35 9.17
N ILE A 100 -4.79 -11.07 8.83
CA ILE A 100 -4.60 -10.56 7.46
C ILE A 100 -3.46 -9.56 7.47
N GLN A 101 -2.43 -9.82 6.66
CA GLN A 101 -1.28 -8.95 6.45
C GLN A 101 -1.36 -8.25 5.11
N ILE A 102 -1.24 -6.93 5.09
CA ILE A 102 -0.96 -6.21 3.86
C ILE A 102 0.55 -6.13 3.67
N SER A 103 1.01 -6.85 2.66
CA SER A 103 2.40 -6.87 2.22
C SER A 103 2.59 -6.09 0.92
N ALA A 104 3.42 -6.55 0.00
CA ALA A 104 3.61 -5.97 -1.34
C ALA A 104 4.16 -7.04 -2.30
N ILE A 105 3.84 -6.94 -3.59
CA ILE A 105 4.53 -7.69 -4.65
C ILE A 105 6.04 -7.38 -4.58
N GLY A 106 6.85 -8.42 -4.69
CA GLY A 106 8.32 -8.30 -4.60
C GLY A 106 8.86 -8.42 -3.16
N ALA A 107 8.04 -8.84 -2.18
CA ALA A 107 8.53 -9.30 -0.88
C ALA A 107 9.45 -10.52 -1.07
N ASP A 108 10.75 -10.36 -0.76
CA ASP A 108 11.78 -11.36 -1.01
C ASP A 108 12.92 -11.21 0.00
N ALA A 109 13.20 -12.26 0.76
CA ALA A 109 14.26 -12.29 1.77
C ALA A 109 15.69 -12.15 1.17
N GLY A 110 15.86 -12.54 -0.10
CA GLY A 110 17.13 -12.41 -0.85
C GLY A 110 17.31 -11.06 -1.57
N SER A 111 16.31 -10.16 -1.50
CA SER A 111 16.35 -8.89 -2.23
C SER A 111 17.49 -7.96 -1.76
N ALA A 112 18.06 -7.20 -2.69
CA ALA A 112 18.94 -6.08 -2.35
C ALA A 112 18.21 -4.92 -1.64
N SER A 113 16.88 -4.83 -1.78
CA SER A 113 16.05 -3.83 -1.11
C SER A 113 15.76 -4.21 0.34
N ALA A 114 16.08 -3.31 1.28
CA ALA A 114 15.74 -3.50 2.70
C ALA A 114 14.23 -3.52 2.94
N TYR A 115 13.47 -2.75 2.15
CA TYR A 115 12.00 -2.79 2.17
C TYR A 115 11.49 -4.19 1.82
N ALA A 116 11.95 -4.77 0.69
CA ALA A 116 11.49 -6.07 0.24
C ALA A 116 11.85 -7.18 1.22
N ARG A 117 13.08 -7.17 1.76
CA ARG A 117 13.50 -8.13 2.80
C ARG A 117 12.64 -8.03 4.05
N SER A 118 12.44 -6.82 4.58
CA SER A 118 11.63 -6.64 5.81
C SER A 118 10.17 -7.06 5.64
N LYS A 119 9.62 -6.96 4.42
CA LYS A 119 8.30 -7.49 4.10
C LYS A 119 8.28 -9.01 4.15
N ALA A 120 9.23 -9.67 3.50
CA ALA A 120 9.34 -11.13 3.50
C ALA A 120 9.57 -11.68 4.92
N GLU A 121 10.50 -11.11 5.69
CA GLU A 121 10.73 -11.48 7.09
C GLU A 121 9.46 -11.34 7.95
N GLY A 122 8.69 -10.29 7.73
CA GLY A 122 7.40 -10.10 8.40
C GLY A 122 6.37 -11.15 8.01
N GLU A 123 6.30 -11.53 6.74
CA GLU A 123 5.43 -12.60 6.25
C GLU A 123 5.79 -13.96 6.86
N ASP A 124 7.08 -14.31 6.84
CA ASP A 124 7.59 -15.57 7.40
C ASP A 124 7.26 -15.67 8.90
N ALA A 125 7.49 -14.60 9.65
CA ALA A 125 7.17 -14.55 11.08
C ALA A 125 5.66 -14.68 11.35
N ILE A 126 4.83 -14.07 10.50
CA ILE A 126 3.36 -14.19 10.60
C ILE A 126 2.93 -15.62 10.33
N LEU A 127 3.41 -16.24 9.26
CA LEU A 127 3.04 -17.61 8.88
C LEU A 127 3.52 -18.64 9.92
N ALA A 128 4.67 -18.39 10.56
CA ALA A 128 5.17 -19.23 11.66
C ALA A 128 4.26 -19.15 12.91
N ALA A 129 3.75 -17.97 13.26
CA ALA A 129 2.90 -17.77 14.44
C ALA A 129 1.41 -18.04 14.15
N CYS A 130 0.95 -17.73 12.96
CA CYS A 130 -0.44 -17.86 12.49
C CYS A 130 -0.47 -18.57 11.13
N PRO A 131 -0.38 -19.90 11.05
CA PRO A 131 -0.31 -20.64 9.78
C PRO A 131 -1.52 -20.44 8.86
N GLN A 132 -2.66 -20.02 9.43
CA GLN A 132 -3.90 -19.72 8.68
C GLN A 132 -4.00 -18.25 8.26
N ALA A 133 -2.92 -17.48 8.37
CA ALA A 133 -2.92 -16.08 7.97
C ALA A 133 -3.12 -15.91 6.46
N HIS A 134 -3.71 -14.78 6.09
CA HIS A 134 -3.78 -14.32 4.71
C HIS A 134 -2.73 -13.24 4.49
N ILE A 135 -1.88 -13.41 3.51
CA ILE A 135 -0.88 -12.44 3.09
C ILE A 135 -1.34 -11.83 1.77
N LEU A 136 -1.67 -10.55 1.78
CA LEU A 136 -2.07 -9.83 0.58
C LEU A 136 -0.89 -8.99 0.08
N ARG A 137 -0.37 -9.29 -1.08
CA ARG A 137 0.72 -8.59 -1.76
C ARG A 137 0.17 -7.73 -2.91
N PRO A 138 -0.26 -6.49 -2.66
CA PRO A 138 -0.69 -5.61 -3.74
C PRO A 138 0.50 -5.11 -4.57
N SER A 139 0.26 -4.87 -5.85
CA SER A 139 1.04 -3.99 -6.70
C SER A 139 0.85 -2.53 -6.25
N ILE A 140 1.21 -1.53 -7.09
CA ILE A 140 0.92 -0.13 -6.78
C ILE A 140 -0.58 0.05 -6.52
N VAL A 141 -0.92 0.52 -5.33
CA VAL A 141 -2.32 0.75 -4.94
C VAL A 141 -2.75 2.15 -5.36
N VAL A 142 -3.79 2.20 -6.19
CA VAL A 142 -4.33 3.42 -6.80
C VAL A 142 -5.66 3.81 -6.18
N GLY A 143 -5.85 5.10 -5.91
CA GLY A 143 -7.09 5.63 -5.35
C GLY A 143 -7.00 7.11 -4.98
N PRO A 144 -8.08 7.73 -4.49
CA PRO A 144 -8.16 9.18 -4.27
C PRO A 144 -7.03 9.79 -3.44
N GLU A 145 -6.44 9.00 -2.54
CA GLU A 145 -5.35 9.40 -1.65
C GLU A 145 -4.07 8.60 -1.92
N ASP A 146 -3.86 8.08 -3.13
CA ASP A 146 -2.61 7.42 -3.47
C ASP A 146 -1.44 8.41 -3.48
N ASP A 147 -0.24 7.90 -3.20
CA ASP A 147 0.96 8.70 -3.21
C ASP A 147 1.63 8.71 -4.59
N PHE A 148 1.27 7.78 -5.46
CA PHE A 148 1.89 7.63 -6.77
C PHE A 148 1.38 8.68 -7.77
N PHE A 149 0.13 8.58 -8.20
CA PHE A 149 -0.42 9.50 -9.20
C PHE A 149 -0.57 10.92 -8.68
N ASN A 150 -1.01 11.10 -7.43
CA ASN A 150 -1.14 12.42 -6.82
C ASN A 150 0.18 13.17 -6.76
N ARG A 151 1.29 12.48 -6.50
CA ARG A 151 2.61 13.07 -6.44
C ARG A 151 3.10 13.52 -7.83
N PHE A 152 3.00 12.64 -8.84
CA PHE A 152 3.40 12.99 -10.19
C PHE A 152 2.47 14.05 -10.82
N ALA A 153 1.16 13.99 -10.54
CA ALA A 153 0.21 15.03 -10.95
C ALA A 153 0.55 16.39 -10.31
N THR A 154 0.90 16.42 -9.02
CA THR A 154 1.37 17.64 -8.35
C THR A 154 2.65 18.17 -8.99
N MET A 155 3.63 17.31 -9.25
CA MET A 155 4.86 17.69 -9.93
C MET A 155 4.59 18.27 -11.32
N ALA A 156 3.66 17.68 -12.08
CA ALA A 156 3.26 18.14 -13.41
C ALA A 156 2.57 19.51 -13.40
N GLN A 157 2.10 20.05 -12.25
CA GLN A 157 1.57 21.41 -12.19
C GLN A 157 2.66 22.46 -12.36
N ILE A 158 3.87 22.24 -11.85
CA ILE A 158 4.95 23.20 -11.78
C ILE A 158 6.15 22.86 -12.67
N ALA A 159 6.47 21.59 -12.85
CA ALA A 159 7.62 21.14 -13.62
C ALA A 159 7.29 20.99 -15.11
N PRO A 160 8.12 21.49 -16.04
CA PRO A 160 7.92 21.32 -17.47
C PRO A 160 8.23 19.90 -17.96
N ALA A 161 8.96 19.11 -17.15
CA ALA A 161 9.37 17.76 -17.47
C ALA A 161 9.21 16.82 -16.26
N LEU A 162 8.98 15.54 -16.52
CA LEU A 162 8.90 14.48 -15.50
C LEU A 162 9.98 13.43 -15.77
N PRO A 163 10.69 12.96 -14.72
CA PRO A 163 11.72 11.94 -14.88
C PRO A 163 11.14 10.55 -15.09
N LEU A 164 11.63 9.83 -16.06
CA LEU A 164 11.38 8.40 -16.29
C LEU A 164 12.60 7.60 -15.83
N ILE A 165 12.59 7.15 -14.58
CA ILE A 165 13.67 6.35 -14.02
C ILE A 165 13.78 5.02 -14.79
N GLY A 166 15.00 4.62 -15.15
CA GLY A 166 15.23 3.44 -16.00
C GLY A 166 14.60 3.52 -17.39
N GLY A 167 14.39 4.74 -17.91
CA GLY A 167 13.70 4.94 -19.18
C GLY A 167 12.20 4.75 -19.13
N GLY A 168 11.65 4.44 -17.95
CA GLY A 168 10.22 4.18 -17.76
C GLY A 168 9.79 2.79 -18.22
N LEU A 169 10.70 1.82 -18.29
CA LEU A 169 10.42 0.48 -18.84
C LEU A 169 9.88 -0.51 -17.78
N THR A 170 10.11 -0.25 -16.50
CA THR A 170 9.63 -1.10 -15.40
C THR A 170 8.11 -1.23 -15.48
N ARG A 171 7.61 -2.46 -15.41
CA ARG A 171 6.19 -2.79 -15.53
C ARG A 171 5.50 -2.87 -14.17
N TYR A 172 4.27 -2.43 -14.13
CA TYR A 172 3.40 -2.42 -12.97
C TYR A 172 2.02 -2.97 -13.35
N GLN A 173 1.36 -3.57 -12.38
CA GLN A 173 -0.04 -4.02 -12.50
C GLN A 173 -0.90 -3.32 -11.44
N PRO A 174 -1.13 -1.99 -11.57
CA PRO A 174 -1.75 -1.18 -10.53
C PRO A 174 -3.12 -1.70 -10.13
N VAL A 175 -3.36 -1.79 -8.83
CA VAL A 175 -4.61 -2.29 -8.24
C VAL A 175 -5.42 -1.18 -7.59
N SER A 176 -6.75 -1.22 -7.75
CA SER A 176 -7.66 -0.31 -7.07
C SER A 176 -7.62 -0.51 -5.56
N VAL A 177 -7.55 0.59 -4.80
CA VAL A 177 -7.65 0.54 -3.33
C VAL A 177 -8.97 -0.06 -2.85
N PHE A 178 -10.02 0.02 -3.66
CA PHE A 178 -11.31 -0.58 -3.36
C PHE A 178 -11.27 -2.09 -3.53
N ASP A 179 -10.49 -2.60 -4.49
CA ASP A 179 -10.30 -4.04 -4.70
C ASP A 179 -9.46 -4.65 -3.58
N VAL A 180 -8.42 -3.95 -3.12
CA VAL A 180 -7.68 -4.36 -1.93
C VAL A 180 -8.59 -4.43 -0.70
N ALA A 181 -9.50 -3.46 -0.53
CA ALA A 181 -10.47 -3.51 0.56
C ALA A 181 -11.48 -4.66 0.42
N ARG A 182 -11.90 -5.00 -0.83
CA ARG A 182 -12.72 -6.19 -1.11
C ARG A 182 -11.97 -7.48 -0.81
N ALA A 183 -10.67 -7.55 -1.16
CA ALA A 183 -9.83 -8.71 -0.87
C ALA A 183 -9.72 -8.96 0.64
N VAL A 184 -9.52 -7.91 1.46
CA VAL A 184 -9.54 -8.04 2.92
C VAL A 184 -10.89 -8.58 3.42
N ALA A 185 -12.01 -8.09 2.87
CA ALA A 185 -13.34 -8.57 3.26
C ALA A 185 -13.57 -10.04 2.86
N ALA A 186 -13.09 -10.47 1.68
CA ALA A 186 -13.16 -11.86 1.23
C ALA A 186 -12.33 -12.79 2.13
N CYS A 187 -11.13 -12.37 2.54
CA CYS A 187 -10.29 -13.12 3.48
C CYS A 187 -10.95 -13.27 4.86
N LEU A 188 -11.69 -12.27 5.33
CA LEU A 188 -12.46 -12.38 6.58
C LEU A 188 -13.67 -13.30 6.45
N ALA A 189 -14.25 -13.41 5.26
CA ALA A 189 -15.44 -14.22 5.05
C ALA A 189 -15.11 -15.71 4.91
N HIS A 190 -14.49 -16.13 3.81
CA HIS A 190 -14.36 -17.54 3.46
C HIS A 190 -13.18 -17.87 2.55
N ALA A 191 -12.28 -16.94 2.22
CA ALA A 191 -11.16 -17.26 1.34
C ALA A 191 -10.21 -18.27 2.02
N PRO A 192 -9.62 -19.21 1.27
CA PRO A 192 -8.54 -20.04 1.79
C PRO A 192 -7.38 -19.21 2.31
N SER A 193 -6.73 -19.68 3.37
CA SER A 193 -5.50 -19.04 3.87
C SER A 193 -4.37 -19.16 2.85
N GLY A 194 -3.45 -18.19 2.84
CA GLY A 194 -2.31 -18.21 1.93
C GLY A 194 -1.90 -16.83 1.44
N ILE A 195 -1.02 -16.83 0.44
CA ILE A 195 -0.46 -15.63 -0.16
C ILE A 195 -1.22 -15.31 -1.45
N TYR A 196 -1.68 -14.08 -1.58
CA TYR A 196 -2.39 -13.56 -2.76
C TYR A 196 -1.66 -12.33 -3.30
N GLU A 197 -1.40 -12.30 -4.60
CA GLU A 197 -0.84 -11.12 -5.26
C GLU A 197 -1.97 -10.33 -5.95
N LEU A 198 -2.10 -9.06 -5.58
CA LEU A 198 -3.23 -8.25 -6.01
C LEU A 198 -2.79 -7.26 -7.09
N GLY A 199 -3.13 -7.58 -8.34
CA GLY A 199 -2.96 -6.72 -9.51
C GLY A 199 -4.29 -6.28 -10.10
N GLY A 200 -4.26 -5.18 -10.84
CA GLY A 200 -5.40 -4.76 -11.67
C GLY A 200 -5.48 -5.58 -12.96
N PRO A 201 -6.46 -5.31 -13.85
CA PRO A 201 -6.67 -6.10 -15.06
C PRO A 201 -5.65 -5.82 -16.16
N GLN A 202 -4.82 -4.80 -16.02
CA GLN A 202 -3.88 -4.35 -17.05
C GLN A 202 -2.49 -4.10 -16.47
N ILE A 203 -1.47 -4.46 -17.25
CA ILE A 203 -0.07 -4.17 -16.97
C ILE A 203 0.34 -2.95 -17.77
N TYR A 204 1.04 -2.03 -17.13
CA TYR A 204 1.56 -0.80 -17.72
C TYR A 204 3.05 -0.66 -17.44
N SER A 205 3.81 -0.13 -18.37
CA SER A 205 5.12 0.43 -18.08
C SER A 205 4.99 1.72 -17.24
N PHE A 206 6.04 2.10 -16.55
CA PHE A 206 6.06 3.38 -15.83
C PHE A 206 5.82 4.57 -16.76
N ARG A 207 6.32 4.51 -18.02
CA ARG A 207 6.05 5.50 -19.04
C ARG A 207 4.56 5.61 -19.34
N GLU A 208 3.89 4.49 -19.63
CA GLU A 208 2.44 4.48 -19.93
C GLU A 208 1.62 5.00 -18.77
N LEU A 209 2.02 4.71 -17.51
CA LEU A 209 1.36 5.29 -16.34
C LEU A 209 1.51 6.81 -16.27
N MET A 210 2.68 7.35 -16.66
CA MET A 210 2.88 8.81 -16.71
C MET A 210 2.09 9.44 -17.85
N GLU A 211 2.05 8.82 -19.02
CA GLU A 211 1.25 9.27 -20.17
C GLU A 211 -0.24 9.26 -19.83
N LEU A 212 -0.74 8.17 -19.24
CA LEU A 212 -2.12 8.05 -18.77
C LEU A 212 -2.46 9.15 -17.74
N MET A 213 -1.59 9.39 -16.77
CA MET A 213 -1.79 10.44 -15.78
C MET A 213 -1.84 11.83 -16.41
N LEU A 214 -0.93 12.14 -17.32
CA LEU A 214 -0.88 13.42 -18.04
C LEU A 214 -2.14 13.66 -18.87
N ASP A 215 -2.64 12.62 -19.56
CA ASP A 215 -3.91 12.66 -20.28
C ASP A 215 -5.07 13.00 -19.33
N LYS A 216 -5.16 12.30 -18.18
CA LYS A 216 -6.22 12.52 -17.19
C LYS A 216 -6.23 13.93 -16.57
N ILE A 217 -5.09 14.59 -16.46
CA ILE A 217 -4.98 15.95 -15.92
C ILE A 217 -4.94 17.04 -17.01
N ASP A 218 -5.08 16.66 -18.30
CA ASP A 218 -5.00 17.57 -19.45
C ASP A 218 -3.72 18.43 -19.44
N LYS A 219 -2.57 17.76 -19.28
CA LYS A 219 -1.25 18.41 -19.29
C LYS A 219 -0.30 17.74 -20.26
N ARG A 220 0.50 18.55 -20.94
CA ARG A 220 1.60 18.09 -21.79
C ARG A 220 2.91 18.38 -21.07
N ARG A 221 3.69 17.35 -20.75
CA ARG A 221 5.01 17.44 -20.11
C ARG A 221 6.00 16.56 -20.85
N VAL A 222 7.25 17.00 -20.92
CA VAL A 222 8.31 16.19 -21.49
C VAL A 222 8.64 15.05 -20.51
N LEU A 223 8.64 13.82 -21.00
CA LEU A 223 9.06 12.66 -20.23
C LEU A 223 10.55 12.40 -20.51
N VAL A 224 11.41 12.68 -19.52
CA VAL A 224 12.87 12.63 -19.67
C VAL A 224 13.41 11.32 -19.09
N PRO A 225 14.03 10.45 -19.90
CA PRO A 225 14.68 9.25 -19.41
C PRO A 225 15.80 9.58 -18.40
N LEU A 226 15.75 8.97 -17.22
CA LEU A 226 16.75 9.10 -16.17
C LEU A 226 17.38 7.74 -15.91
N PRO A 227 18.65 7.52 -16.25
CA PRO A 227 19.35 6.26 -15.97
C PRO A 227 19.35 5.92 -14.48
N PHE A 228 19.32 4.64 -14.13
CA PHE A 228 19.33 4.18 -12.73
C PHE A 228 20.53 4.70 -11.93
N ALA A 229 21.71 4.81 -12.57
CA ALA A 229 22.90 5.37 -11.93
C ALA A 229 22.68 6.83 -11.49
N ALA A 230 22.13 7.66 -12.37
CA ALA A 230 21.82 9.07 -12.06
C ALA A 230 20.69 9.17 -11.01
N ALA A 231 19.65 8.34 -11.12
CA ALA A 231 18.60 8.28 -10.11
C ALA A 231 19.15 7.86 -8.73
N GLY A 232 20.08 6.90 -8.69
CA GLY A 232 20.76 6.47 -7.46
C GLY A 232 21.58 7.58 -6.81
N MET A 233 22.34 8.33 -7.59
CA MET A 233 23.07 9.51 -7.08
C MET A 233 22.12 10.55 -6.53
N LEU A 234 21.06 10.90 -7.25
CA LEU A 234 20.06 11.87 -6.81
C LEU A 234 19.37 11.42 -5.50
N ALA A 235 19.06 10.12 -5.38
CA ALA A 235 18.47 9.55 -4.19
C ALA A 235 19.41 9.61 -2.97
N GLN A 236 20.73 9.45 -3.15
CA GLN A 236 21.72 9.58 -2.08
C GLN A 236 21.76 11.03 -1.54
N PHE A 237 21.79 12.02 -2.41
CA PHE A 237 21.74 13.43 -2.00
C PHE A 237 20.40 13.80 -1.34
N GLY A 238 19.31 13.19 -1.80
CA GLY A 238 17.97 13.42 -1.24
C GLY A 238 17.78 12.92 0.20
N ARG A 239 18.66 12.05 0.72
CA ARG A 239 18.54 11.45 2.07
C ARG A 239 18.53 12.46 3.21
N VAL A 240 19.10 13.65 3.01
CA VAL A 240 19.12 14.73 4.01
C VAL A 240 17.76 15.41 4.16
N LEU A 241 16.83 15.21 3.23
CA LEU A 241 15.50 15.80 3.28
C LEU A 241 14.59 15.03 4.23
N PRO A 242 13.74 15.71 5.01
CA PRO A 242 12.76 15.05 5.90
C PRO A 242 11.77 14.14 5.18
N LYS A 243 11.47 14.43 3.92
CA LYS A 243 10.67 13.63 3.00
C LYS A 243 11.40 13.54 1.67
N PRO A 244 12.28 12.55 1.51
CA PRO A 244 13.04 12.41 0.27
C PRO A 244 12.10 12.12 -0.90
N PRO A 245 12.27 12.79 -2.03
CA PRO A 245 11.48 12.55 -3.22
C PRO A 245 11.70 11.16 -3.82
N LEU A 246 12.88 10.60 -3.62
CA LEU A 246 13.29 9.28 -4.05
C LEU A 246 14.33 8.76 -3.05
N THR A 247 14.24 7.48 -2.69
CA THR A 247 15.24 6.84 -1.82
C THR A 247 16.08 5.85 -2.60
N PRO A 248 17.34 5.56 -2.17
CA PRO A 248 18.16 4.54 -2.81
C PRO A 248 17.48 3.17 -2.86
N ASP A 249 16.76 2.80 -1.83
CA ASP A 249 16.02 1.55 -1.74
C ASP A 249 14.89 1.50 -2.78
N GLN A 250 14.18 2.60 -2.99
CA GLN A 250 13.18 2.71 -4.07
C GLN A 250 13.81 2.58 -5.46
N VAL A 251 15.01 3.11 -5.67
CA VAL A 251 15.73 2.93 -6.97
C VAL A 251 16.05 1.46 -7.21
N ILE A 252 16.36 0.69 -6.16
CA ILE A 252 16.56 -0.77 -6.29
C ILE A 252 15.27 -1.45 -6.71
N LEU A 253 14.16 -1.15 -6.03
CA LEU A 253 12.83 -1.70 -6.35
C LEU A 253 12.39 -1.39 -7.78
N LEU A 254 12.69 -0.19 -8.28
CA LEU A 254 12.35 0.23 -9.64
C LEU A 254 13.07 -0.56 -10.75
N ARG A 255 14.04 -1.43 -10.42
CA ARG A 255 14.73 -2.29 -11.40
C ARG A 255 13.98 -3.59 -11.71
N SER A 256 13.00 -3.92 -10.90
CA SER A 256 12.22 -5.15 -11.06
C SER A 256 10.76 -4.80 -11.33
N ASP A 257 10.13 -5.61 -12.17
CA ASP A 257 8.70 -5.48 -12.45
C ASP A 257 7.87 -5.74 -11.19
N ASN A 258 6.76 -5.05 -11.08
CA ASN A 258 5.81 -5.15 -9.97
C ASN A 258 4.46 -5.62 -10.50
N VAL A 259 4.45 -6.87 -10.98
CA VAL A 259 3.31 -7.55 -11.60
C VAL A 259 3.03 -8.85 -10.87
N VAL A 260 1.79 -9.33 -10.96
CA VAL A 260 1.38 -10.62 -10.38
C VAL A 260 2.15 -11.75 -11.04
N GLY A 261 2.68 -12.68 -10.26
CA GLY A 261 3.39 -13.85 -10.74
C GLY A 261 2.45 -14.84 -11.45
N GLU A 262 2.93 -15.52 -12.48
CA GLU A 262 2.14 -16.39 -13.35
C GLU A 262 1.33 -17.47 -12.59
N ASN A 263 1.85 -17.97 -11.47
CA ASN A 263 1.22 -19.02 -10.67
C ASN A 263 0.72 -18.55 -9.31
N MET A 264 0.63 -17.25 -9.09
CA MET A 264 0.16 -16.70 -7.82
C MET A 264 -1.36 -16.53 -7.81
N PRO A 265 -2.05 -16.95 -6.74
CA PRO A 265 -3.44 -16.59 -6.55
C PRO A 265 -3.61 -15.08 -6.54
N ASP A 266 -4.59 -14.57 -7.26
CA ASP A 266 -4.85 -13.16 -7.47
C ASP A 266 -6.26 -12.74 -6.98
N LEU A 267 -6.77 -11.60 -7.45
CA LEU A 267 -8.11 -11.12 -7.14
C LEU A 267 -9.20 -12.09 -7.63
N ALA A 268 -9.00 -12.78 -8.76
CA ALA A 268 -10.00 -13.71 -9.27
C ALA A 268 -10.12 -14.95 -8.36
N ALA A 269 -9.03 -15.40 -7.74
CA ALA A 269 -9.06 -16.46 -6.74
C ALA A 269 -9.86 -16.08 -5.48
N LEU A 270 -10.02 -14.79 -5.21
CA LEU A 270 -10.88 -14.23 -4.15
C LEU A 270 -12.31 -13.92 -4.63
N GLY A 271 -12.66 -14.29 -5.85
CA GLY A 271 -13.97 -13.99 -6.46
C GLY A 271 -14.16 -12.49 -6.77
N ILE A 272 -13.07 -11.76 -7.00
CA ILE A 272 -13.11 -10.31 -7.21
C ILE A 272 -12.70 -9.99 -8.65
N GLU A 273 -13.62 -9.40 -9.40
CA GLU A 273 -13.30 -8.79 -10.68
C GLU A 273 -12.49 -7.51 -10.45
N ALA A 274 -11.30 -7.45 -11.06
CA ALA A 274 -10.37 -6.35 -10.90
C ALA A 274 -10.87 -5.09 -11.62
N THR A 275 -10.82 -3.94 -10.93
CA THR A 275 -11.29 -2.66 -11.45
C THR A 275 -10.23 -1.99 -12.34
N PRO A 276 -10.54 -1.61 -13.60
CA PRO A 276 -9.64 -0.84 -14.44
C PRO A 276 -9.31 0.52 -13.83
N ILE A 277 -7.99 0.84 -13.74
CA ILE A 277 -7.56 2.09 -13.08
C ILE A 277 -7.93 3.35 -13.87
N ALA A 278 -8.07 3.27 -15.19
CA ALA A 278 -8.36 4.43 -16.03
C ALA A 278 -9.63 5.18 -15.59
N ALA A 279 -10.71 4.44 -15.29
CA ALA A 279 -11.96 5.02 -14.78
C ALA A 279 -11.79 5.58 -13.35
N LEU A 280 -10.99 4.90 -12.52
CA LEU A 280 -10.72 5.35 -11.17
C LEU A 280 -9.93 6.67 -11.16
N LEU A 281 -8.94 6.83 -12.04
CA LEU A 281 -8.14 8.05 -12.17
C LEU A 281 -9.01 9.27 -12.52
N ASP A 282 -10.02 9.10 -13.37
CA ASP A 282 -10.97 10.19 -13.72
C ASP A 282 -11.69 10.73 -12.49
N SER A 283 -11.98 9.87 -11.51
CA SER A 283 -12.76 10.25 -10.32
C SER A 283 -12.03 11.22 -9.37
N TYR A 284 -10.69 11.29 -9.41
CA TYR A 284 -9.95 12.11 -8.47
C TYR A 284 -8.82 12.96 -9.07
N LEU A 285 -8.27 12.61 -10.25
CA LEU A 285 -7.23 13.41 -10.89
C LEU A 285 -7.79 14.67 -11.57
N GLY A 286 -9.11 14.77 -11.77
CA GLY A 286 -9.77 15.94 -12.31
C GLY A 286 -9.43 17.24 -11.56
N ARG A 287 -9.12 17.18 -10.28
CA ARG A 287 -8.68 18.33 -9.46
C ARG A 287 -7.35 18.96 -9.93
N TYR A 288 -6.55 18.22 -10.71
CA TYR A 288 -5.28 18.69 -11.27
C TYR A 288 -5.44 19.26 -12.70
N ARG A 289 -6.63 19.19 -13.30
CA ARG A 289 -6.93 19.89 -14.56
C ARG A 289 -6.87 21.39 -14.31
N GLY A 290 -6.31 22.15 -15.25
CA GLY A 290 -6.42 23.62 -15.20
C GLY A 290 -7.89 24.02 -15.19
N ALA A 291 -8.22 25.19 -14.60
CA ALA A 291 -9.55 25.77 -14.76
C ALA A 291 -9.89 25.78 -16.24
N ALA A 292 -11.05 25.20 -16.61
CA ALA A 292 -11.54 25.30 -17.98
C ALA A 292 -11.50 26.78 -18.38
N LYS A 293 -10.78 27.14 -19.43
CA LYS A 293 -10.88 28.47 -19.99
C LYS A 293 -12.35 28.63 -20.37
N ALA A 294 -13.06 29.51 -19.65
CA ALA A 294 -14.37 29.94 -20.09
C ALA A 294 -14.22 30.46 -21.54
N VAL A 295 -14.87 29.79 -22.47
CA VAL A 295 -15.00 30.23 -23.87
C VAL A 295 -16.04 31.32 -23.93
#